data_509efa7718464cf1bb435fe5c0ef0f68
#
_entry.id   509efa7718464cf1bb435fe5c0ef0f68
#
_cell.length_a   1.000
_cell.length_b   1.000
_cell.length_c   1.000
_cell.angle_alpha   90.00
_cell.angle_beta   90.00
_cell.angle_gamma   90.00
#
_symmetry.space_group_name_H-M   'P 1'
#
loop_
_entity.id
_entity.type
_entity.pdbx_description
1 polymer ?
#
loop_
_entity_poly.entity_id
_entity_poly.type
_entity_poly.pdbx_seq_one_letter_code
_entity_poly.pdbx_strand_id
1 'polypeptide(L)'
;MKNELIAYCIMESFSEPNKPTKIQTIKNDLDLWTVRFYTHLQDFDVMNRNRRIYSSDAMLPALHTSELQELMAKKRWMGEFDHPTLMGMSEKEAMSRIMKISQQDASHFILSLDVTKRGVSGWIETRPLGRGKEFGADIICGSEPSFSLRALAKVVRQNGQQIINTQPRVVTYDAVVLPSHKIAYRDNQNLYN
;
A
#
# COMPACT_ATOMS: atom_id res chain seq x y z
N MET A 1 -24.22 7.47 24.37
CA MET A 1 -23.40 8.16 23.35
C MET A 1 -23.52 7.35 22.07
N LYS A 2 -24.14 7.95 21.03
CA LYS A 2 -24.23 7.31 19.70
C LYS A 2 -22.81 7.30 19.10
N ASN A 3 -22.22 6.11 18.92
CA ASN A 3 -21.02 5.95 18.12
C ASN A 3 -21.39 6.26 16.67
N GLU A 4 -21.10 7.46 16.19
CA GLU A 4 -21.22 7.77 14.77
C GLU A 4 -20.17 6.93 14.03
N LEU A 5 -20.65 5.94 13.30
CA LEU A 5 -19.88 5.14 12.36
C LEU A 5 -19.67 5.98 11.08
N ILE A 6 -18.57 6.71 11.03
CA ILE A 6 -18.20 7.45 9.83
C ILE A 6 -17.31 6.54 8.97
N ALA A 7 -17.71 6.32 7.72
CA ALA A 7 -16.83 5.65 6.76
C ALA A 7 -15.75 6.65 6.32
N TYR A 8 -14.50 6.31 6.56
CA TYR A 8 -13.37 7.11 6.12
C TYR A 8 -12.71 6.47 4.92
N CYS A 9 -12.35 7.30 3.97
CA CYS A 9 -11.37 6.93 2.98
C CYS A 9 -9.98 7.07 3.61
N ILE A 10 -9.23 5.98 3.59
CA ILE A 10 -7.96 5.87 4.31
C ILE A 10 -6.85 5.70 3.30
N MET A 11 -5.83 6.54 3.44
CA MET A 11 -4.54 6.44 2.76
C MET A 11 -3.48 6.37 3.84
N GLU A 12 -2.79 5.25 3.95
CA GLU A 12 -1.82 5.03 5.03
C GLU A 12 -0.64 4.19 4.62
N SER A 13 0.52 4.62 5.05
CA SER A 13 1.76 3.90 4.92
C SER A 13 2.03 3.04 6.14
N PHE A 14 2.38 1.79 5.96
CA PHE A 14 2.52 0.83 7.03
C PHE A 14 3.88 0.16 7.12
N SER A 15 4.65 0.13 6.06
CA SER A 15 5.88 -0.62 6.09
C SER A 15 7.04 0.17 6.69
N GLU A 16 7.87 -0.53 7.47
CA GLU A 16 9.28 -0.14 7.54
C GLU A 16 9.81 -0.06 6.11
N PRO A 17 10.80 0.81 5.81
CA PRO A 17 11.54 0.69 4.57
C PRO A 17 12.17 -0.70 4.56
N ASN A 18 11.42 -1.64 4.02
CA ASN A 18 11.93 -2.98 3.86
C ASN A 18 12.73 -2.98 2.58
N LYS A 19 14.02 -3.17 2.74
CA LYS A 19 14.86 -3.43 1.59
C LYS A 19 14.18 -4.48 0.73
N PRO A 20 13.80 -4.17 -0.50
CA PRO A 20 13.20 -5.13 -1.39
C PRO A 20 14.08 -6.36 -1.47
N THR A 21 13.47 -7.53 -1.32
CA THR A 21 14.18 -8.80 -1.42
C THR A 21 13.83 -9.49 -2.73
N LYS A 22 14.65 -10.44 -3.15
CA LYS A 22 14.42 -11.25 -4.36
C LYS A 22 14.18 -10.38 -5.60
N ILE A 23 14.96 -9.29 -5.74
CA ILE A 23 14.84 -8.37 -6.87
C ILE A 23 15.23 -9.10 -8.16
N GLN A 24 14.35 -8.99 -9.16
CA GLN A 24 14.53 -9.57 -10.49
C GLN A 24 14.21 -8.52 -11.54
N THR A 25 15.12 -8.33 -12.48
CA THR A 25 14.84 -7.54 -13.68
C THR A 25 14.33 -8.48 -14.77
N ILE A 26 13.18 -8.17 -15.32
CA ILE A 26 12.49 -8.98 -16.32
C ILE A 26 12.39 -8.17 -17.61
N LYS A 27 12.88 -8.74 -18.70
CA LYS A 27 12.75 -8.18 -20.04
C LYS A 27 11.77 -9.02 -20.84
N ASN A 28 10.80 -8.38 -21.49
CA ASN A 28 9.86 -9.09 -22.36
C ASN A 28 10.31 -9.08 -23.82
N ASP A 29 9.55 -9.74 -24.70
CA ASP A 29 9.84 -9.85 -26.14
C ASP A 29 9.80 -8.51 -26.89
N LEU A 30 9.24 -7.47 -26.28
CA LEU A 30 9.18 -6.10 -26.81
C LEU A 30 10.31 -5.22 -26.27
N ASP A 31 11.35 -5.81 -25.69
CA ASP A 31 12.45 -5.08 -25.06
C ASP A 31 12.05 -4.16 -23.89
N LEU A 32 10.84 -4.34 -23.34
CA LEU A 32 10.37 -3.60 -22.17
C LEU A 32 10.83 -4.27 -20.89
N TRP A 33 11.24 -3.44 -19.94
CA TRP A 33 11.77 -3.87 -18.66
C TRP A 33 10.76 -3.67 -17.53
N THR A 34 10.68 -4.65 -16.64
CA THR A 34 10.00 -4.54 -15.35
C THR A 34 10.94 -5.02 -14.24
N VAL A 35 10.69 -4.57 -13.04
CA VAL A 35 11.41 -5.02 -11.84
C VAL A 35 10.40 -5.70 -10.93
N ARG A 36 10.66 -6.96 -10.62
CA ARG A 36 9.85 -7.75 -9.69
C ARG A 36 10.62 -7.94 -8.40
N PHE A 37 9.96 -7.74 -7.27
CA PHE A 37 10.57 -7.87 -5.96
C PHE A 37 9.54 -8.31 -4.93
N TYR A 38 10.04 -8.86 -3.83
CA TYR A 38 9.22 -9.22 -2.67
C TYR A 38 9.41 -8.19 -1.57
N THR A 39 8.33 -7.73 -0.95
CA THR A 39 8.38 -6.71 0.09
C THR A 39 7.25 -6.86 1.10
N HIS A 40 7.44 -6.27 2.28
CA HIS A 40 6.40 -6.09 3.26
C HIS A 40 5.53 -4.89 2.91
N LEU A 41 4.21 -5.00 3.12
CA LEU A 41 3.24 -3.97 2.77
C LEU A 41 2.58 -3.31 3.98
N GLN A 42 2.26 -4.10 5.03
CA GLN A 42 1.52 -3.61 6.18
C GLN A 42 1.63 -4.53 7.39
N ASP A 43 1.71 -3.94 8.60
CA ASP A 43 1.55 -4.63 9.88
C ASP A 43 0.10 -4.58 10.35
N PHE A 44 -0.34 -5.63 11.08
CA PHE A 44 -1.64 -5.69 11.75
C PHE A 44 -1.46 -5.61 13.25
N ASP A 45 -2.52 -5.16 13.96
CA ASP A 45 -2.59 -5.04 15.40
C ASP A 45 -1.52 -4.11 16.01
N VAL A 46 -0.86 -3.30 15.17
CA VAL A 46 0.16 -2.31 15.56
C VAL A 46 -0.34 -0.91 15.25
N MET A 47 -0.10 0.02 16.17
CA MET A 47 -0.48 1.42 15.98
C MET A 47 0.47 2.12 15.01
N ASN A 48 -0.08 2.64 13.91
CA ASN A 48 0.66 3.42 12.93
C ASN A 48 0.87 4.90 13.34
N ARG A 49 1.54 5.69 12.49
CA ARG A 49 1.80 7.13 12.74
C ARG A 49 0.53 7.97 12.83
N ASN A 50 -0.54 7.58 12.14
CA ASN A 50 -1.83 8.25 12.16
C ASN A 50 -2.67 7.83 13.37
N ARG A 51 -2.08 7.11 14.34
CA ARG A 51 -2.73 6.57 15.53
C ARG A 51 -3.87 5.61 15.20
N ARG A 52 -3.72 4.84 14.11
CA ARG A 52 -4.66 3.80 13.69
C ARG A 52 -4.09 2.42 13.89
N ILE A 53 -4.97 1.52 14.27
CA ILE A 53 -4.70 0.08 14.41
C ILE A 53 -5.63 -0.65 13.45
N TYR A 54 -5.08 -1.49 12.61
CA TYR A 54 -5.83 -2.38 11.73
C TYR A 54 -5.84 -3.76 12.35
N SER A 55 -7.01 -4.20 12.80
CA SER A 55 -7.17 -5.52 13.38
C SER A 55 -6.89 -6.59 12.33
N SER A 56 -6.10 -7.60 12.71
CA SER A 56 -5.86 -8.77 11.86
C SER A 56 -7.16 -9.47 11.49
N ASP A 57 -8.12 -9.54 12.41
CA ASP A 57 -9.43 -10.16 12.16
C ASP A 57 -10.25 -9.41 11.07
N ALA A 58 -10.06 -8.10 10.95
CA ALA A 58 -10.68 -7.30 9.90
C ALA A 58 -9.92 -7.38 8.57
N MET A 59 -8.60 -7.41 8.63
CA MET A 59 -7.75 -7.35 7.44
C MET A 59 -7.63 -8.70 6.72
N LEU A 60 -7.56 -9.81 7.45
CA LEU A 60 -7.49 -11.15 6.87
C LEU A 60 -8.60 -11.39 5.83
N PRO A 61 -9.89 -11.25 6.15
CA PRO A 61 -10.95 -11.44 5.16
C PRO A 61 -10.93 -10.37 4.06
N ALA A 62 -10.50 -9.13 4.37
CA ALA A 62 -10.43 -8.05 3.39
C ALA A 62 -9.44 -8.32 2.27
N LEU A 63 -8.31 -8.97 2.58
CA LEU A 63 -7.25 -9.30 1.62
C LEU A 63 -7.44 -10.65 0.91
N HIS A 64 -8.39 -11.47 1.36
CA HIS A 64 -8.71 -12.77 0.74
C HIS A 64 -10.00 -12.76 -0.10
N THR A 65 -10.48 -11.58 -0.52
CA THR A 65 -11.68 -11.49 -1.36
C THR A 65 -11.42 -12.10 -2.75
N SER A 66 -12.45 -12.70 -3.34
CA SER A 66 -12.38 -13.25 -4.69
C SER A 66 -12.04 -12.16 -5.73
N GLU A 67 -12.51 -10.92 -5.51
CA GLU A 67 -12.22 -9.78 -6.37
C GLU A 67 -10.69 -9.50 -6.42
N LEU A 68 -10.03 -9.41 -5.27
CA LEU A 68 -8.59 -9.18 -5.23
C LEU A 68 -7.79 -10.35 -5.80
N GLN A 69 -8.22 -11.59 -5.54
CA GLN A 69 -7.59 -12.77 -6.12
C GLN A 69 -7.67 -12.77 -7.65
N GLU A 70 -8.84 -12.42 -8.20
CA GLU A 70 -9.02 -12.29 -9.65
C GLU A 70 -8.15 -11.17 -10.24
N LEU A 71 -8.08 -10.01 -9.57
CA LEU A 71 -7.24 -8.90 -10.00
C LEU A 71 -5.75 -9.26 -10.02
N MET A 72 -5.27 -9.99 -9.01
CA MET A 72 -3.89 -10.48 -8.95
C MET A 72 -3.64 -11.53 -10.05
N ALA A 73 -4.49 -12.53 -10.19
CA ALA A 73 -4.35 -13.59 -11.20
C ALA A 73 -4.31 -13.04 -12.63
N LYS A 74 -5.08 -11.98 -12.90
CA LYS A 74 -5.12 -11.30 -14.21
C LYS A 74 -4.10 -10.17 -14.35
N LYS A 75 -3.22 -9.97 -13.35
CA LYS A 75 -2.26 -8.85 -13.30
C LYS A 75 -2.94 -7.49 -13.53
N ARG A 76 -4.04 -7.25 -12.84
CA ARG A 76 -4.86 -6.02 -12.94
C ARG A 76 -4.90 -5.21 -11.65
N TRP A 77 -4.43 -5.76 -10.53
CA TRP A 77 -4.35 -5.01 -9.28
C TRP A 77 -3.11 -4.12 -9.30
N MET A 78 -3.35 -2.83 -9.48
CA MET A 78 -2.29 -1.83 -9.62
C MET A 78 -2.26 -0.90 -8.40
N GLY A 79 -1.06 -0.38 -8.09
CA GLY A 79 -0.86 0.75 -7.19
C GLY A 79 -0.25 1.95 -7.92
N GLU A 80 -0.47 3.13 -7.36
CA GLU A 80 0.08 4.39 -7.88
C GLU A 80 1.44 4.69 -7.23
N PHE A 81 2.22 5.58 -7.85
CA PHE A 81 3.38 6.20 -7.26
C PHE A 81 2.92 7.48 -6.56
N ASP A 82 3.04 7.49 -5.23
CA ASP A 82 2.41 8.42 -4.33
C ASP A 82 0.86 8.28 -4.22
N HIS A 83 0.32 8.93 -3.20
CA HIS A 83 -1.12 9.02 -3.03
C HIS A 83 -1.74 10.02 -4.00
N PRO A 84 -3.01 9.80 -4.38
CA PRO A 84 -3.72 10.77 -5.19
C PRO A 84 -3.81 12.13 -4.50
N THR A 85 -3.48 13.18 -5.24
CA THR A 85 -3.70 14.56 -4.78
C THR A 85 -5.19 14.87 -4.79
N LEU A 86 -5.72 15.36 -3.68
CA LEU A 86 -7.14 15.68 -3.48
C LEU A 86 -7.39 17.20 -3.37
N MET A 87 -6.34 18.01 -3.54
CA MET A 87 -6.42 19.46 -3.41
C MET A 87 -7.41 20.05 -4.42
N GLY A 88 -8.31 20.90 -3.95
CA GLY A 88 -9.32 21.55 -4.78
C GLY A 88 -10.51 20.70 -5.19
N MET A 89 -10.56 19.43 -4.79
CA MET A 89 -11.69 18.54 -5.08
C MET A 89 -12.80 18.69 -4.04
N SER A 90 -14.05 18.59 -4.49
CA SER A 90 -15.18 18.38 -3.60
C SER A 90 -15.10 17.01 -2.93
N GLU A 91 -15.80 16.79 -1.83
CA GLU A 91 -15.80 15.52 -1.09
C GLU A 91 -16.18 14.32 -1.98
N LYS A 92 -17.17 14.51 -2.88
CA LYS A 92 -17.59 13.48 -3.83
C LYS A 92 -16.51 13.16 -4.87
N GLU A 93 -15.82 14.16 -5.38
CA GLU A 93 -14.71 13.99 -6.34
C GLU A 93 -13.53 13.31 -5.66
N ALA A 94 -13.16 13.75 -4.45
CA ALA A 94 -12.12 13.14 -3.65
C ALA A 94 -12.41 11.66 -3.40
N MET A 95 -13.62 11.30 -2.97
CA MET A 95 -14.04 9.92 -2.78
C MET A 95 -13.92 9.11 -4.08
N SER A 96 -14.39 9.67 -5.21
CA SER A 96 -14.28 9.02 -6.52
C SER A 96 -12.82 8.81 -6.93
N ARG A 97 -11.94 9.80 -6.68
CA ARG A 97 -10.51 9.72 -7.00
C ARG A 97 -9.80 8.65 -6.17
N ILE A 98 -10.11 8.57 -4.90
CA ILE A 98 -9.50 7.59 -4.00
C ILE A 98 -9.89 6.15 -4.39
N MET A 99 -11.12 5.94 -4.84
CA MET A 99 -11.63 4.62 -5.25
C MET A 99 -11.15 4.16 -6.63
N LYS A 100 -10.46 5.03 -7.38
CA LYS A 100 -9.98 4.72 -8.74
C LYS A 100 -8.45 4.77 -8.80
N ILE A 101 -7.87 3.83 -9.54
CA ILE A 101 -6.46 3.85 -9.88
C ILE A 101 -6.29 4.65 -11.18
N SER A 102 -5.47 5.69 -11.13
CA SER A 102 -5.07 6.45 -12.32
C SER A 102 -4.09 5.62 -13.15
N GLN A 103 -4.42 5.37 -14.40
CA GLN A 103 -3.51 4.66 -15.32
C GLN A 103 -2.21 5.45 -15.56
N GLN A 104 -2.28 6.77 -15.48
CA GLN A 104 -1.14 7.66 -15.67
C GLN A 104 -0.17 7.59 -14.49
N ASP A 105 -0.70 7.47 -13.26
CA ASP A 105 0.07 7.47 -12.01
C ASP A 105 0.42 6.05 -11.54
N ALA A 106 -0.20 5.04 -12.13
CA ALA A 106 0.05 3.65 -11.78
C ALA A 106 1.50 3.25 -12.05
N SER A 107 2.19 2.78 -11.00
CA SER A 107 3.61 2.44 -11.03
C SER A 107 3.86 0.94 -10.99
N HIS A 108 2.98 0.15 -10.42
CA HIS A 108 3.22 -1.27 -10.19
C HIS A 108 1.95 -2.11 -10.19
N PHE A 109 2.16 -3.41 -10.29
CA PHE A 109 1.17 -4.45 -10.09
C PHE A 109 1.46 -5.17 -8.77
N ILE A 110 0.42 -5.52 -8.04
CA ILE A 110 0.48 -6.44 -6.91
C ILE A 110 0.12 -7.83 -7.47
N LEU A 111 1.11 -8.74 -7.44
CA LEU A 111 0.98 -10.05 -8.10
C LEU A 111 0.44 -11.12 -7.16
N SER A 112 0.83 -11.07 -5.90
CA SER A 112 0.37 -12.00 -4.86
C SER A 112 0.56 -11.41 -3.48
N LEU A 113 -0.18 -11.92 -2.50
CA LEU A 113 -0.06 -11.57 -1.10
C LEU A 113 0.20 -12.82 -0.25
N ASP A 114 1.13 -12.69 0.68
CA ASP A 114 1.35 -13.59 1.80
C ASP A 114 0.80 -12.93 3.06
N VAL A 115 -0.43 -13.31 3.43
CA VAL A 115 -1.16 -12.68 4.54
C VAL A 115 -1.05 -13.57 5.78
N THR A 116 -0.61 -12.99 6.88
CA THR A 116 -0.49 -13.62 8.19
C THR A 116 -1.27 -12.83 9.24
N LYS A 117 -1.36 -13.34 10.47
CA LYS A 117 -1.92 -12.57 11.59
C LYS A 117 -1.09 -11.35 11.99
N ARG A 118 0.18 -11.28 11.58
CA ARG A 118 1.07 -10.16 11.94
C ARG A 118 1.08 -9.06 10.90
N GLY A 119 0.73 -9.37 9.66
CA GLY A 119 0.80 -8.41 8.57
C GLY A 119 0.73 -9.08 7.20
N VAL A 120 0.98 -8.31 6.19
CA VAL A 120 0.96 -8.74 4.80
C VAL A 120 2.24 -8.34 4.07
N SER A 121 2.77 -9.29 3.33
CA SER A 121 3.87 -9.11 2.37
C SER A 121 3.41 -9.59 1.01
N GLY A 122 4.14 -9.27 -0.05
CA GLY A 122 3.74 -9.73 -1.37
C GLY A 122 4.77 -9.50 -2.46
N TRP A 123 4.48 -10.06 -3.61
CA TRP A 123 5.24 -9.83 -4.84
C TRP A 123 4.68 -8.62 -5.57
N ILE A 124 5.56 -7.69 -5.85
CA ILE A 124 5.30 -6.47 -6.61
C ILE A 124 6.07 -6.53 -7.91
N GLU A 125 5.47 -6.04 -8.99
CA GLU A 125 6.15 -5.88 -10.27
C GLU A 125 5.88 -4.48 -10.83
N THR A 126 6.93 -3.74 -11.15
CA THR A 126 6.79 -2.40 -11.72
C THR A 126 6.16 -2.46 -13.11
N ARG A 127 5.46 -1.41 -13.51
CA ARG A 127 5.01 -1.27 -14.90
C ARG A 127 6.20 -0.95 -15.81
N PRO A 128 6.19 -1.41 -17.07
CA PRO A 128 7.32 -1.20 -18.00
C PRO A 128 7.44 0.25 -18.51
N LEU A 129 6.42 1.06 -18.34
CA LEU A 129 6.34 2.43 -18.88
C LEU A 129 5.87 3.43 -17.82
N GLY A 130 6.08 4.72 -18.09
CA GLY A 130 5.67 5.83 -17.23
C GLY A 130 6.26 5.71 -15.82
N ARG A 131 5.45 6.00 -14.81
CA ARG A 131 5.86 5.94 -13.39
C ARG A 131 6.45 4.60 -12.96
N GLY A 132 6.02 3.51 -13.59
CA GLY A 132 6.57 2.19 -13.28
C GLY A 132 8.03 2.02 -13.71
N LYS A 133 8.44 2.64 -14.82
CA LYS A 133 9.84 2.62 -15.26
C LYS A 133 10.74 3.40 -14.31
N GLU A 134 10.29 4.58 -13.86
CA GLU A 134 10.98 5.41 -12.85
C GLU A 134 11.13 4.64 -11.54
N PHE A 135 10.03 4.09 -11.03
CA PHE A 135 10.01 3.29 -9.82
C PHE A 135 10.92 2.06 -9.90
N GLY A 136 10.93 1.36 -11.05
CA GLY A 136 11.82 0.23 -11.27
C GLY A 136 13.30 0.61 -11.25
N ALA A 137 13.64 1.77 -11.84
CA ALA A 137 15.00 2.30 -11.81
C ALA A 137 15.44 2.62 -10.37
N ASP A 138 14.57 3.26 -9.58
CA ASP A 138 14.84 3.55 -8.18
C ASP A 138 15.14 2.27 -7.37
N ILE A 139 14.33 1.22 -7.56
CA ILE A 139 14.56 -0.07 -6.89
C ILE A 139 15.92 -0.67 -7.25
N ILE A 140 16.30 -0.64 -8.53
CA ILE A 140 17.60 -1.16 -9.00
C ILE A 140 18.75 -0.31 -8.43
N CYS A 141 18.55 1.00 -8.28
CA CYS A 141 19.51 1.91 -7.66
C CYS A 141 19.59 1.78 -6.13
N GLY A 142 18.81 0.90 -5.53
CA GLY A 142 18.86 0.61 -4.09
C GLY A 142 17.87 1.39 -3.24
N SER A 143 16.89 2.05 -3.84
CA SER A 143 15.80 2.67 -3.08
C SER A 143 15.01 1.63 -2.30
N GLU A 144 14.60 2.01 -1.09
CA GLU A 144 13.78 1.20 -0.20
C GLU A 144 12.36 1.80 -0.18
N PRO A 145 11.43 1.32 -1.04
CA PRO A 145 10.10 1.88 -1.11
C PRO A 145 9.29 1.53 0.13
N SER A 146 8.39 2.42 0.48
CA SER A 146 7.33 2.14 1.44
C SER A 146 6.00 1.98 0.72
N PHE A 147 5.08 1.24 1.35
CA PHE A 147 3.74 1.04 0.81
C PHE A 147 2.68 1.60 1.74
N SER A 148 1.61 2.10 1.15
CA SER A 148 0.51 2.74 1.86
C SER A 148 -0.82 2.14 1.43
N LEU A 149 -1.58 1.64 2.40
CA LEU A 149 -2.93 1.14 2.16
C LEU A 149 -3.86 2.28 1.75
N ARG A 150 -4.59 2.06 0.67
CA ARG A 150 -5.74 2.87 0.27
C ARG A 150 -6.99 2.00 0.38
N ALA A 151 -7.90 2.38 1.27
CA ALA A 151 -9.09 1.59 1.59
C ALA A 151 -10.27 2.47 2.03
N LEU A 152 -11.46 1.93 1.94
CA LEU A 152 -12.66 2.46 2.58
C LEU A 152 -12.93 1.64 3.85
N ALA A 153 -12.90 2.29 5.00
CA ALA A 153 -13.05 1.63 6.28
C ALA A 153 -13.92 2.40 7.26
N LYS A 154 -14.54 1.66 8.18
CA LYS A 154 -15.20 2.21 9.36
C LYS A 154 -14.18 2.32 10.48
N VAL A 155 -14.12 3.47 11.12
CA VAL A 155 -13.19 3.74 12.20
C VAL A 155 -13.94 3.85 13.52
N VAL A 156 -13.50 3.10 14.51
CA VAL A 156 -13.94 3.22 15.91
C VAL A 156 -12.88 4.00 16.68
N ARG A 157 -13.30 5.02 17.42
CA ARG A 157 -12.40 5.76 18.31
C ARG A 157 -12.48 5.21 19.72
N GLN A 158 -11.35 4.75 20.26
CA GLN A 158 -11.25 4.23 21.61
C GLN A 158 -9.92 4.69 22.23
N ASN A 159 -9.99 5.33 23.42
CA ASN A 159 -8.81 5.79 24.17
C ASN A 159 -7.82 6.65 23.32
N GLY A 160 -8.34 7.53 22.47
CA GLY A 160 -7.53 8.39 21.60
C GLY A 160 -6.90 7.68 20.40
N GLN A 161 -7.18 6.39 20.21
CA GLN A 161 -6.77 5.59 19.07
C GLN A 161 -7.92 5.42 18.07
N GLN A 162 -7.58 5.21 16.81
CA GLN A 162 -8.52 4.86 15.75
C GLN A 162 -8.34 3.38 15.43
N ILE A 163 -9.40 2.60 15.57
CA ILE A 163 -9.35 1.14 15.38
C ILE A 163 -10.25 0.78 14.20
N ILE A 164 -9.69 0.04 13.24
CA ILE A 164 -10.40 -0.59 12.15
C ILE A 164 -10.56 -2.06 12.52
N ASN A 165 -11.73 -2.42 13.05
CA ASN A 165 -12.08 -3.76 13.51
C ASN A 165 -13.22 -4.41 12.70
N THR A 166 -13.61 -3.76 11.60
CA THR A 166 -14.56 -4.32 10.63
C THR A 166 -13.87 -4.38 9.28
N GLN A 167 -14.20 -5.40 8.50
CA GLN A 167 -13.60 -5.63 7.19
C GLN A 167 -13.63 -4.36 6.32
N PRO A 168 -12.46 -3.78 5.96
CA PRO A 168 -12.40 -2.64 5.05
C PRO A 168 -12.56 -3.11 3.60
N ARG A 169 -12.97 -2.21 2.74
CA ARG A 169 -12.86 -2.39 1.30
C ARG A 169 -11.49 -1.89 0.85
N VAL A 170 -10.59 -2.80 0.59
CA VAL A 170 -9.24 -2.49 0.10
C VAL A 170 -9.31 -2.05 -1.36
N VAL A 171 -8.68 -0.93 -1.68
CA VAL A 171 -8.52 -0.43 -3.04
C VAL A 171 -7.17 -0.87 -3.60
N THR A 172 -6.09 -0.50 -2.91
CA THR A 172 -4.72 -0.88 -3.30
C THR A 172 -3.71 -0.57 -2.20
N TYR A 173 -2.46 -0.92 -2.46
CA TYR A 173 -1.27 -0.37 -1.80
C TYR A 173 -0.54 0.52 -2.79
N ASP A 174 -0.38 1.80 -2.46
CA ASP A 174 0.41 2.75 -3.25
C ASP A 174 1.87 2.74 -2.79
N ALA A 175 2.81 2.96 -3.71
CA ALA A 175 4.21 3.16 -3.37
C ALA A 175 4.43 4.62 -2.94
N VAL A 176 4.97 4.86 -1.75
CA VAL A 176 5.12 6.21 -1.18
C VAL A 176 6.54 6.44 -0.65
N VAL A 177 6.97 7.70 -0.69
CA VAL A 177 8.30 8.09 -0.20
C VAL A 177 8.33 8.18 1.33
N LEU A 178 7.24 8.65 1.96
CA LEU A 178 7.15 8.82 3.41
C LEU A 178 6.04 7.97 4.01
N PRO A 179 6.40 6.86 4.68
CA PRO A 179 5.41 6.00 5.31
C PRO A 179 4.82 6.64 6.57
N SER A 180 3.56 6.32 6.89
CA SER A 180 2.91 6.80 8.12
C SER A 180 3.36 6.05 9.39
N HIS A 181 4.18 5.02 9.28
CA HIS A 181 4.69 4.22 10.41
C HIS A 181 6.02 4.74 10.95
N LYS A 182 6.16 4.84 12.30
CA LYS A 182 7.41 5.26 12.95
C LYS A 182 8.57 4.29 12.73
N ILE A 183 8.27 3.02 12.55
CA ILE A 183 9.25 1.94 12.34
C ILE A 183 9.76 1.92 10.88
N ALA A 184 9.12 2.66 9.99
CA ALA A 184 9.58 2.84 8.62
C ALA A 184 10.85 3.68 8.46
N TYR A 185 11.36 4.24 9.56
CA TYR A 185 12.73 4.75 9.65
C TYR A 185 13.49 3.81 10.57
N ARG A 186 14.23 2.89 10.00
CA ARG A 186 15.32 2.27 10.74
C ARG A 186 16.22 3.42 11.19
N ASP A 187 16.44 3.52 12.50
CA ASP A 187 17.42 4.46 13.06
C ASP A 187 18.76 4.30 12.34
N ASN A 188 18.99 5.13 11.33
CA ASN A 188 20.29 5.35 10.72
C ASN A 188 21.22 6.14 11.66
N GLN A 189 20.94 6.11 12.99
CA GLN A 189 21.81 6.75 13.98
C GLN A 189 23.21 6.14 14.04
N ASN A 190 23.45 5.01 13.37
CA ASN A 190 24.79 4.40 13.29
C ASN A 190 25.56 4.72 12.01
N LEU A 191 25.09 5.63 11.15
CA LEU A 191 25.82 6.00 9.93
C LEU A 191 26.62 7.29 10.06
N TYR A 192 26.61 7.94 11.23
CA TYR A 192 27.35 9.18 11.49
C TYR A 192 28.21 9.13 12.76
N ASN A 193 28.63 7.94 13.20
CA ASN A 193 29.68 7.76 14.21
C ASN A 193 30.89 7.05 13.60
#